data_08ae5632cd455a317ea89409ce8b7d8f
#
_entry.id   08ae5632cd455a317ea89409ce8b7d8f
#
_cell.length_a   1.000
_cell.length_b   1.000
_cell.length_c   1.000
_cell.angle_alpha   90.00
_cell.angle_beta   90.00
_cell.angle_gamma   90.00
#
_symmetry.space_group_name_H-M   'P 1'
#
loop_
_entity.id
_entity.type
_entity.pdbx_description
1 polymer ?
#
loop_
_entity_poly.entity_id
_entity_poly.type
_entity_poly.pdbx_seq_one_letter_code
_entity_poly.pdbx_strand_id
1 'polypeptide(L)'
;MAKATPSKDFRAKRSLLPDEVFALSSGPRPGPTDLIAEDIWNGITHLPDDVALTTSSHHGSQLATLYSLWGDWLEAIGDKHDEVFTGMLDAADCLQASTFDLLHGYYRSALSNLRGAFELVAVGTLGNLSPNDRDYIRWKKNSIGSLPFAGCIRKLRGLTDASVRTEVLTPNGWIESHHDALCAYAHSRSDASDGEMWRSNGPVYVTQAFELVFGLQLSTYAGCYVLATVGRPQLTLPQRSEFLFRSPEIAGLEEIASSYDALRHLR
;
A
#
# COMPACT_ATOMS: atom_id res chain seq x y z
N MET A 1 35.66 -9.92 21.98
CA MET A 1 34.21 -10.11 21.85
C MET A 1 33.93 -10.70 20.48
N ALA A 2 33.57 -11.99 20.44
CA ALA A 2 33.27 -12.69 19.19
C ALA A 2 31.89 -12.21 18.67
N LYS A 3 31.84 -11.72 17.45
CA LYS A 3 30.57 -11.43 16.77
C LYS A 3 29.83 -12.74 16.58
N ALA A 4 28.68 -12.90 17.25
CA ALA A 4 27.80 -14.02 17.03
C ALA A 4 27.33 -13.96 15.57
N THR A 5 27.73 -14.93 14.76
CA THR A 5 27.23 -15.13 13.41
C THR A 5 25.76 -15.53 13.53
N PRO A 6 24.79 -14.83 12.91
CA PRO A 6 23.40 -15.26 12.96
C PRO A 6 23.29 -16.67 12.40
N SER A 7 22.70 -17.57 13.18
CA SER A 7 22.60 -18.97 12.82
C SER A 7 21.82 -19.13 11.51
N LYS A 8 22.19 -20.14 10.72
CA LYS A 8 21.48 -20.51 9.48
C LYS A 8 19.97 -20.80 9.71
N ASP A 9 19.59 -21.09 10.95
CA ASP A 9 18.21 -21.30 11.39
C ASP A 9 17.30 -20.07 11.28
N PHE A 10 17.86 -18.84 11.27
CA PHE A 10 17.04 -17.64 11.16
C PHE A 10 16.40 -17.49 9.75
N ARG A 11 17.05 -18.02 8.72
CA ARG A 11 16.49 -18.01 7.36
C ARG A 11 15.44 -19.09 7.13
N ALA A 12 15.59 -20.25 7.80
CA ALA A 12 14.60 -21.33 7.76
C ALA A 12 13.29 -20.93 8.48
N LYS A 13 13.38 -20.09 9.52
CA LYS A 13 12.23 -19.62 10.32
C LYS A 13 11.37 -18.54 9.62
N ARG A 14 11.76 -18.06 8.44
CA ARG A 14 10.90 -17.16 7.63
C ARG A 14 9.63 -17.82 7.08
N SER A 15 9.53 -19.14 7.18
CA SER A 15 8.34 -19.91 6.80
C SER A 15 7.53 -20.40 8.01
N LEU A 16 7.65 -19.73 9.17
CA LEU A 16 6.82 -20.04 10.33
C LEU A 16 5.36 -19.87 9.99
N LEU A 17 4.58 -20.90 10.25
CA LEU A 17 3.12 -20.84 10.16
C LEU A 17 2.60 -19.78 11.15
N PRO A 18 1.43 -19.14 10.86
CA PRO A 18 0.86 -18.11 11.73
C PRO A 18 0.79 -18.51 13.20
N ASP A 19 0.49 -19.77 13.49
CA ASP A 19 0.43 -20.30 14.86
C ASP A 19 1.78 -20.30 15.58
N GLU A 20 2.90 -20.54 14.85
CA GLU A 20 4.23 -20.49 15.42
C GLU A 20 4.70 -19.06 15.70
N VAL A 21 4.29 -18.10 14.83
CA VAL A 21 4.54 -16.68 15.07
C VAL A 21 3.74 -16.20 16.28
N PHE A 22 2.50 -16.63 16.44
CA PHE A 22 1.68 -16.35 17.62
C PHE A 22 2.30 -16.91 18.91
N ALA A 23 2.80 -18.14 18.88
CA ALA A 23 3.46 -18.76 20.02
C ALA A 23 4.74 -18.02 20.44
N LEU A 24 5.51 -17.46 19.48
CA LEU A 24 6.68 -16.64 19.77
C LEU A 24 6.30 -15.27 20.37
N SER A 25 5.14 -14.72 20.00
CA SER A 25 4.64 -13.44 20.53
C SER A 25 3.91 -13.57 21.87
N SER A 26 3.50 -14.77 22.26
CA SER A 26 2.80 -15.07 23.51
C SER A 26 3.70 -15.27 24.74
N GLY A 27 5.03 -15.17 24.56
CA GLY A 27 5.97 -15.15 25.67
C GLY A 27 5.80 -13.93 26.58
N PRO A 28 6.31 -13.97 27.82
CA PRO A 28 6.28 -12.80 28.68
C PRO A 28 6.98 -11.65 27.98
N ARG A 29 6.27 -10.51 27.83
CA ARG A 29 6.88 -9.31 27.26
C ARG A 29 8.03 -8.85 28.12
N PRO A 30 9.21 -8.55 27.54
CA PRO A 30 10.30 -8.01 28.33
C PRO A 30 9.85 -6.70 28.98
N GLY A 31 10.12 -6.56 30.26
CA GLY A 31 9.83 -5.33 30.98
C GLY A 31 10.79 -4.17 30.61
N PRO A 32 10.56 -2.97 31.14
CA PRO A 32 11.48 -1.85 30.98
C PRO A 32 12.87 -2.22 31.48
N THR A 33 13.89 -1.70 30.82
CA THR A 33 15.30 -1.90 31.20
C THR A 33 15.81 -0.62 31.85
N ASP A 34 16.94 -0.71 32.57
CA ASP A 34 17.62 0.45 33.13
C ASP A 34 18.04 1.51 32.10
N LEU A 35 17.95 1.16 30.80
CA LEU A 35 18.31 2.03 29.70
C LEU A 35 17.13 2.86 29.16
N ILE A 36 15.88 2.48 29.49
CA ILE A 36 14.67 3.12 28.98
C ILE A 36 13.77 3.43 30.17
N ALA A 37 13.40 4.69 30.37
CA ALA A 37 12.46 5.09 31.40
C ALA A 37 11.09 4.39 31.17
N GLU A 38 10.40 4.09 32.26
CA GLU A 38 9.14 3.31 32.24
C GLU A 38 8.03 3.99 31.43
N ASP A 39 7.93 5.31 31.52
CA ASP A 39 6.96 6.09 30.73
C ASP A 39 7.24 6.05 29.25
N ILE A 40 8.52 6.09 28.83
CA ILE A 40 8.92 5.93 27.43
C ILE A 40 8.64 4.49 26.96
N TRP A 41 8.99 3.51 27.80
CA TRP A 41 8.71 2.10 27.49
C TRP A 41 7.21 1.86 27.27
N ASN A 42 6.38 2.34 28.18
CA ASN A 42 4.92 2.21 28.08
C ASN A 42 4.38 2.94 26.83
N GLY A 43 4.87 4.14 26.52
CA GLY A 43 4.50 4.89 25.33
C GLY A 43 4.85 4.20 24.02
N ILE A 44 5.98 3.47 23.98
CA ILE A 44 6.43 2.76 22.78
C ILE A 44 5.72 1.40 22.62
N THR A 45 5.46 0.68 23.72
CA THR A 45 5.02 -0.71 23.67
C THR A 45 3.55 -0.91 23.96
N HIS A 46 2.97 -0.16 24.89
CA HIS A 46 1.58 -0.35 25.35
C HIS A 46 0.59 0.56 24.64
N LEU A 47 0.95 1.83 24.44
CA LEU A 47 0.02 2.78 23.80
C LEU A 47 -0.38 2.37 22.37
N PRO A 48 0.53 1.90 21.49
CA PRO A 48 0.12 1.38 20.19
C PRO A 48 -0.84 0.18 20.29
N ASP A 49 -0.63 -0.73 21.24
CA ASP A 49 -1.49 -1.88 21.46
C ASP A 49 -2.90 -1.44 21.93
N ASP A 50 -2.99 -0.46 22.83
CA ASP A 50 -4.27 0.07 23.32
C ASP A 50 -5.06 0.74 22.18
N VAL A 51 -4.36 1.49 21.32
CA VAL A 51 -4.96 2.08 20.11
C VAL A 51 -5.44 1.00 19.16
N ALA A 52 -4.66 -0.07 18.95
CA ALA A 52 -5.04 -1.17 18.08
C ALA A 52 -6.28 -1.91 18.59
N LEU A 53 -6.38 -2.14 19.90
CA LEU A 53 -7.57 -2.73 20.54
C LEU A 53 -8.81 -1.84 20.34
N THR A 54 -8.66 -0.53 20.52
CA THR A 54 -9.75 0.44 20.32
C THR A 54 -10.18 0.45 18.85
N THR A 55 -9.23 0.54 17.92
CA THR A 55 -9.48 0.52 16.48
C THR A 55 -10.19 -0.77 16.08
N SER A 56 -9.72 -1.93 16.55
CA SER A 56 -10.34 -3.22 16.24
C SER A 56 -11.76 -3.33 16.76
N SER A 57 -12.06 -2.76 17.93
CA SER A 57 -13.40 -2.80 18.51
C SER A 57 -14.43 -1.97 17.73
N HIS A 58 -13.99 -0.88 17.09
CA HIS A 58 -14.87 0.02 16.35
C HIS A 58 -14.91 -0.31 14.84
N HIS A 59 -13.81 -0.82 14.27
CA HIS A 59 -13.60 -0.97 12.82
C HIS A 59 -13.19 -2.40 12.41
N GLY A 60 -13.53 -3.41 13.21
CA GLY A 60 -13.11 -4.79 12.98
C GLY A 60 -13.52 -5.35 11.62
N SER A 61 -14.70 -5.01 11.10
CA SER A 61 -15.16 -5.43 9.76
C SER A 61 -14.34 -4.79 8.64
N GLN A 62 -13.98 -3.51 8.76
CA GLN A 62 -13.19 -2.78 7.79
C GLN A 62 -11.74 -3.32 7.77
N LEU A 63 -11.16 -3.59 8.93
CA LEU A 63 -9.85 -4.24 9.04
C LEU A 63 -9.84 -5.64 8.44
N ALA A 64 -10.90 -6.44 8.66
CA ALA A 64 -11.06 -7.75 8.03
C ALA A 64 -11.15 -7.65 6.50
N THR A 65 -11.80 -6.60 5.99
CA THR A 65 -11.85 -6.31 4.55
C THR A 65 -10.45 -6.03 4.00
N LEU A 66 -9.66 -5.19 4.65
CA LEU A 66 -8.28 -4.90 4.22
C LEU A 66 -7.39 -6.13 4.24
N TYR A 67 -7.53 -6.97 5.27
CA TYR A 67 -6.79 -8.23 5.35
C TYR A 67 -7.17 -9.20 4.22
N SER A 68 -8.46 -9.30 3.88
CA SER A 68 -8.94 -10.10 2.77
C SER A 68 -8.41 -9.58 1.43
N LEU A 69 -8.43 -8.26 1.23
CA LEU A 69 -7.88 -7.61 0.03
C LEU A 69 -6.39 -7.86 -0.14
N TRP A 70 -5.63 -7.85 0.96
CA TRP A 70 -4.22 -8.20 0.91
C TRP A 70 -3.99 -9.65 0.47
N GLY A 71 -4.79 -10.59 0.97
CA GLY A 71 -4.77 -11.98 0.53
C GLY A 71 -5.11 -12.12 -0.97
N ASP A 72 -6.14 -11.40 -1.44
CA ASP A 72 -6.52 -11.35 -2.85
C ASP A 72 -5.44 -10.73 -3.74
N TRP A 73 -4.75 -9.72 -3.22
CA TRP A 73 -3.62 -9.09 -3.89
C TRP A 73 -2.49 -10.11 -4.12
N LEU A 74 -2.13 -10.90 -3.10
CA LEU A 74 -1.12 -11.95 -3.22
C LEU A 74 -1.55 -13.03 -4.23
N GLU A 75 -2.83 -13.40 -4.25
CA GLU A 75 -3.38 -14.33 -5.25
C GLU A 75 -3.27 -13.77 -6.68
N ALA A 76 -3.57 -12.48 -6.86
CA ALA A 76 -3.52 -11.82 -8.17
C ALA A 76 -2.10 -11.65 -8.72
N ILE A 77 -1.08 -11.56 -7.87
CA ILE A 77 0.33 -11.50 -8.31
C ILE A 77 0.67 -12.71 -9.19
N GLY A 78 0.22 -13.91 -8.79
CA GLY A 78 0.44 -15.15 -9.54
C GLY A 78 1.91 -15.52 -9.68
N ASP A 79 2.21 -16.44 -10.62
CA ASP A 79 3.55 -17.03 -10.78
C ASP A 79 4.36 -16.44 -11.95
N LYS A 80 3.83 -15.44 -12.65
CA LYS A 80 4.52 -14.84 -13.79
C LYS A 80 5.53 -13.79 -13.34
N HIS A 81 6.79 -14.16 -13.31
CA HIS A 81 7.91 -13.29 -12.91
C HIS A 81 8.27 -12.27 -14.00
N ASP A 82 7.45 -11.24 -14.15
CA ASP A 82 7.72 -10.06 -14.98
C ASP A 82 7.89 -8.80 -14.11
N GLU A 83 8.04 -7.63 -14.72
CA GLU A 83 8.25 -6.39 -13.95
C GLU A 83 6.96 -5.94 -13.22
N VAL A 84 5.77 -6.30 -13.72
CA VAL A 84 4.51 -6.09 -13.00
C VAL A 84 4.47 -6.97 -11.75
N PHE A 85 4.88 -8.23 -11.84
CA PHE A 85 5.03 -9.13 -10.69
C PHE A 85 5.90 -8.49 -9.59
N THR A 86 7.08 -7.98 -9.98
CA THR A 86 8.00 -7.35 -9.02
C THR A 86 7.36 -6.12 -8.36
N GLY A 87 6.75 -5.24 -9.16
CA GLY A 87 6.07 -4.05 -8.63
C GLY A 87 4.89 -4.38 -7.71
N MET A 88 4.10 -5.41 -8.04
CA MET A 88 3.00 -5.88 -7.19
C MET A 88 3.50 -6.54 -5.90
N LEU A 89 4.59 -7.31 -5.95
CA LEU A 89 5.18 -7.97 -4.79
C LEU A 89 5.72 -6.95 -3.79
N ASP A 90 6.48 -5.96 -4.27
CA ASP A 90 7.01 -4.89 -3.41
C ASP A 90 5.86 -4.02 -2.85
N ALA A 91 4.79 -3.80 -3.63
CA ALA A 91 3.61 -3.10 -3.17
C ALA A 91 2.83 -3.87 -2.09
N ALA A 92 2.87 -5.21 -2.08
CA ALA A 92 2.21 -6.03 -1.06
C ALA A 92 2.72 -5.69 0.35
N ASP A 93 4.03 -5.50 0.50
CA ASP A 93 4.64 -5.12 1.78
C ASP A 93 4.16 -3.72 2.23
N CYS A 94 4.09 -2.77 1.30
CA CYS A 94 3.58 -1.43 1.58
C CYS A 94 2.09 -1.44 1.98
N LEU A 95 1.25 -2.22 1.28
CA LEU A 95 -0.17 -2.35 1.59
C LEU A 95 -0.40 -2.99 2.96
N GLN A 96 0.39 -4.01 3.30
CA GLN A 96 0.35 -4.63 4.62
C GLN A 96 0.81 -3.68 5.72
N ALA A 97 1.92 -2.96 5.51
CA ALA A 97 2.43 -1.96 6.43
C ALA A 97 1.41 -0.83 6.65
N SER A 98 0.72 -0.38 5.59
CA SER A 98 -0.35 0.60 5.70
C SER A 98 -1.49 0.12 6.59
N THR A 99 -1.92 -1.14 6.45
CA THR A 99 -2.97 -1.72 7.31
C THR A 99 -2.52 -1.81 8.78
N PHE A 100 -1.26 -2.18 9.01
CA PHE A 100 -0.68 -2.21 10.36
C PHE A 100 -0.65 -0.81 10.98
N ASP A 101 -0.16 0.17 10.23
CA ASP A 101 -0.08 1.56 10.67
C ASP A 101 -1.48 2.15 10.96
N LEU A 102 -2.46 1.85 10.11
CA LEU A 102 -3.86 2.23 10.29
C LEU A 102 -4.45 1.64 11.58
N LEU A 103 -4.21 0.35 11.85
CA LEU A 103 -4.63 -0.34 13.05
C LEU A 103 -4.11 0.35 14.32
N HIS A 104 -2.86 0.80 14.31
CA HIS A 104 -2.17 1.41 15.44
C HIS A 104 -2.28 2.94 15.48
N GLY A 105 -3.08 3.57 14.60
CA GLY A 105 -3.31 5.01 14.56
C GLY A 105 -2.15 5.84 14.02
N TYR A 106 -1.23 5.25 13.25
CA TYR A 106 -0.15 5.95 12.54
C TYR A 106 -0.60 6.38 11.13
N TYR A 107 -1.62 7.20 11.04
CA TYR A 107 -2.33 7.52 9.77
C TYR A 107 -1.43 8.08 8.68
N ARG A 108 -0.46 8.95 9.02
CA ARG A 108 0.49 9.50 8.03
C ARG A 108 1.44 8.45 7.48
N SER A 109 1.91 7.55 8.33
CA SER A 109 2.75 6.42 7.92
C SER A 109 1.95 5.50 6.99
N ALA A 110 0.70 5.20 7.34
CA ALA A 110 -0.21 4.44 6.50
C ALA A 110 -0.32 5.06 5.09
N LEU A 111 -0.58 6.37 5.00
CA LEU A 111 -0.69 7.08 3.71
C LEU A 111 0.63 7.12 2.93
N SER A 112 1.77 7.22 3.61
CA SER A 112 3.08 7.14 2.97
C SER A 112 3.32 5.76 2.36
N ASN A 113 2.90 4.70 3.03
CA ASN A 113 2.96 3.34 2.53
C ASN A 113 2.03 3.14 1.32
N LEU A 114 0.79 3.69 1.36
CA LEU A 114 -0.13 3.64 0.21
C LEU A 114 0.46 4.33 -1.02
N ARG A 115 1.07 5.51 -0.83
CA ARG A 115 1.79 6.20 -1.90
C ARG A 115 2.90 5.33 -2.47
N GLY A 116 3.72 4.72 -1.60
CA GLY A 116 4.79 3.81 -2.02
C GLY A 116 4.27 2.64 -2.85
N ALA A 117 3.19 1.98 -2.41
CA ALA A 117 2.56 0.90 -3.16
C ALA A 117 2.14 1.34 -4.57
N PHE A 118 1.49 2.50 -4.67
CA PHE A 118 0.99 3.04 -5.94
C PHE A 118 2.12 3.39 -6.90
N GLU A 119 3.20 4.00 -6.39
CA GLU A 119 4.42 4.30 -7.16
C GLU A 119 5.11 3.01 -7.65
N LEU A 120 5.24 1.98 -6.82
CA LEU A 120 5.89 0.72 -7.17
C LEU A 120 5.16 -0.02 -8.29
N VAL A 121 3.83 -0.08 -8.23
CA VAL A 121 3.02 -0.69 -9.30
C VAL A 121 3.14 0.09 -10.60
N ALA A 122 3.13 1.44 -10.56
CA ALA A 122 3.32 2.26 -11.75
C ALA A 122 4.69 2.04 -12.40
N VAL A 123 5.74 1.92 -11.59
CA VAL A 123 7.11 1.64 -12.06
C VAL A 123 7.20 0.23 -12.64
N GLY A 124 6.63 -0.78 -11.99
CA GLY A 124 6.58 -2.15 -12.50
C GLY A 124 5.83 -2.24 -13.84
N THR A 125 4.71 -1.51 -13.96
CA THR A 125 3.94 -1.39 -15.21
C THR A 125 4.78 -0.77 -16.33
N LEU A 126 5.49 0.33 -16.04
CA LEU A 126 6.41 0.96 -17.01
C LEU A 126 7.52 0.02 -17.43
N GLY A 127 8.14 -0.67 -16.47
CA GLY A 127 9.21 -1.65 -16.74
C GLY A 127 8.75 -2.78 -17.64
N ASN A 128 7.51 -3.25 -17.47
CA ASN A 128 6.95 -4.31 -18.29
C ASN A 128 6.65 -3.87 -19.73
N LEU A 129 6.10 -2.67 -19.91
CA LEU A 129 5.77 -2.11 -21.23
C LEU A 129 7.01 -1.55 -21.95
N SER A 130 8.01 -1.08 -21.22
CA SER A 130 9.22 -0.48 -21.78
C SER A 130 10.47 -0.87 -20.98
N PRO A 131 10.92 -2.13 -21.04
CA PRO A 131 12.04 -2.63 -20.25
C PRO A 131 13.38 -1.91 -20.58
N ASN A 132 13.47 -1.26 -21.73
CA ASN A 132 14.62 -0.50 -22.17
C ASN A 132 14.51 1.01 -21.90
N ASP A 133 13.47 1.47 -21.19
CA ASP A 133 13.37 2.88 -20.80
C ASP A 133 14.59 3.30 -19.98
N ARG A 134 15.20 4.41 -20.36
CA ARG A 134 16.45 4.88 -19.74
C ARG A 134 16.30 5.17 -18.25
N ASP A 135 15.21 5.80 -17.86
CA ASP A 135 15.00 6.21 -16.47
C ASP A 135 14.62 5.00 -15.61
N TYR A 136 13.81 4.08 -16.17
CA TYR A 136 13.52 2.80 -15.54
C TYR A 136 14.81 2.00 -15.28
N ILE A 137 15.69 1.85 -16.28
CA ILE A 137 16.97 1.14 -16.11
C ILE A 137 17.85 1.82 -15.05
N ARG A 138 17.90 3.15 -15.02
CA ARG A 138 18.68 3.90 -14.01
C ARG A 138 18.13 3.71 -12.61
N TRP A 139 16.82 3.71 -12.47
CA TRP A 139 16.15 3.42 -11.20
C TRP A 139 16.44 1.98 -10.75
N LYS A 140 16.22 1.00 -11.61
CA LYS A 140 16.48 -0.43 -11.34
C LYS A 140 17.94 -0.71 -10.93
N LYS A 141 18.88 0.07 -11.45
CA LYS A 141 20.32 0.00 -11.12
C LYS A 141 20.72 0.87 -9.94
N ASN A 142 19.77 1.42 -9.18
CA ASN A 142 20.04 2.38 -8.10
C ASN A 142 20.88 3.59 -8.50
N SER A 143 20.87 3.96 -9.79
CA SER A 143 21.60 5.13 -10.32
C SER A 143 20.82 6.44 -10.13
N ILE A 144 19.55 6.36 -9.80
CA ILE A 144 18.66 7.45 -9.36
C ILE A 144 17.84 6.97 -8.17
N GLY A 145 17.62 7.83 -7.18
CA GLY A 145 16.94 7.45 -5.93
C GLY A 145 15.44 7.23 -6.10
N SER A 146 14.80 7.87 -7.08
CA SER A 146 13.36 7.72 -7.34
C SER A 146 13.06 7.92 -8.82
N LEU A 147 11.95 7.33 -9.26
CA LEU A 147 11.34 7.58 -10.56
C LEU A 147 10.02 8.30 -10.31
N PRO A 148 9.89 9.60 -10.64
CA PRO A 148 8.70 10.38 -10.32
C PRO A 148 7.43 9.78 -10.91
N PHE A 149 6.37 9.63 -10.10
CA PHE A 149 5.10 9.03 -10.50
C PHE A 149 4.51 9.67 -11.76
N ALA A 150 4.39 11.01 -11.78
CA ALA A 150 3.90 11.74 -12.95
C ALA A 150 4.72 11.48 -14.23
N GLY A 151 6.03 11.24 -14.07
CA GLY A 151 6.91 10.83 -15.15
C GLY A 151 6.57 9.43 -15.69
N CYS A 152 6.30 8.48 -14.79
CA CYS A 152 5.85 7.13 -15.15
C CYS A 152 4.52 7.19 -15.90
N ILE A 153 3.50 7.85 -15.35
CA ILE A 153 2.17 7.94 -15.96
C ILE A 153 2.23 8.59 -17.36
N ARG A 154 3.01 9.67 -17.52
CA ARG A 154 3.20 10.30 -18.83
C ARG A 154 3.81 9.34 -19.85
N LYS A 155 4.81 8.53 -19.47
CA LYS A 155 5.43 7.53 -20.34
C LYS A 155 4.44 6.40 -20.65
N LEU A 156 3.69 5.91 -19.67
CA LEU A 156 2.65 4.89 -19.87
C LEU A 156 1.61 5.36 -20.90
N ARG A 157 1.16 6.62 -20.84
CA ARG A 157 0.28 7.21 -21.86
C ARG A 157 0.86 7.11 -23.27
N GLY A 158 2.17 7.31 -23.41
CA GLY A 158 2.85 7.21 -24.71
C GLY A 158 2.97 5.78 -25.25
N LEU A 159 2.88 4.79 -24.39
CA LEU A 159 3.08 3.38 -24.72
C LEU A 159 1.78 2.60 -24.91
N THR A 160 0.64 3.16 -24.50
CA THR A 160 -0.67 2.49 -24.49
C THR A 160 -1.56 2.95 -25.66
N ASP A 161 -2.60 2.17 -25.95
CA ASP A 161 -3.62 2.46 -26.94
C ASP A 161 -4.40 3.74 -26.65
N ALA A 162 -5.11 4.26 -27.67
CA ALA A 162 -5.90 5.48 -27.54
C ALA A 162 -7.00 5.35 -26.46
N SER A 163 -7.70 4.22 -26.38
CA SER A 163 -8.74 3.97 -25.36
C SER A 163 -8.15 3.98 -23.95
N VAL A 164 -7.04 3.26 -23.70
CA VAL A 164 -6.37 3.27 -22.39
C VAL A 164 -5.91 4.68 -22.02
N ARG A 165 -5.42 5.47 -22.98
CA ARG A 165 -5.01 6.86 -22.74
C ARG A 165 -6.15 7.76 -22.34
N THR A 166 -7.32 7.58 -22.95
CA THR A 166 -8.48 8.47 -22.73
C THR A 166 -9.37 8.05 -21.58
N GLU A 167 -9.41 6.76 -21.26
CA GLU A 167 -10.34 6.21 -20.26
C GLU A 167 -9.64 5.82 -18.94
N VAL A 168 -8.34 5.48 -19.00
CA VAL A 168 -7.59 4.99 -17.84
C VAL A 168 -6.53 5.99 -17.40
N LEU A 169 -5.68 6.42 -18.35
CA LEU A 169 -4.53 7.29 -18.07
C LEU A 169 -4.80 8.73 -18.48
N THR A 170 -6.02 9.20 -18.31
CA THR A 170 -6.43 10.59 -18.61
C THR A 170 -5.51 11.59 -17.91
N PRO A 171 -5.01 12.63 -18.62
CA PRO A 171 -4.26 13.71 -17.98
C PRO A 171 -5.11 14.40 -16.90
N ASN A 172 -4.53 14.56 -15.70
CA ASN A 172 -5.20 15.07 -14.51
C ASN A 172 -6.46 14.27 -14.11
N GLY A 173 -6.55 13.02 -14.55
CA GLY A 173 -7.61 12.10 -14.16
C GLY A 173 -7.43 11.54 -12.75
N TRP A 174 -8.30 10.62 -12.37
CA TRP A 174 -8.36 10.11 -11.01
C TRP A 174 -7.05 9.45 -10.52
N ILE A 175 -6.26 8.79 -11.39
CA ILE A 175 -4.97 8.18 -11.04
C ILE A 175 -3.99 9.26 -10.53
N GLU A 176 -3.85 10.38 -11.25
CA GLU A 176 -2.97 11.47 -10.83
C GLU A 176 -3.54 12.18 -9.60
N SER A 177 -4.85 12.45 -9.58
CA SER A 177 -5.54 13.09 -8.45
C SER A 177 -5.44 12.26 -7.18
N HIS A 178 -5.57 10.93 -7.26
CA HIS A 178 -5.39 10.03 -6.12
C HIS A 178 -3.95 10.07 -5.57
N HIS A 179 -2.96 10.00 -6.46
CA HIS A 179 -1.55 10.13 -6.04
C HIS A 179 -1.28 11.49 -5.39
N ASP A 180 -1.83 12.57 -5.93
CA ASP A 180 -1.67 13.91 -5.37
C ASP A 180 -2.32 14.02 -3.98
N ALA A 181 -3.48 13.41 -3.77
CA ALA A 181 -4.11 13.31 -2.46
C ALA A 181 -3.21 12.56 -1.45
N LEU A 182 -2.68 11.39 -1.82
CA LEU A 182 -1.73 10.65 -0.98
C LEU A 182 -0.49 11.49 -0.64
N CYS A 183 0.07 12.22 -1.63
CA CYS A 183 1.21 13.12 -1.40
C CYS A 183 0.86 14.27 -0.47
N ALA A 184 -0.32 14.89 -0.61
CA ALA A 184 -0.76 16.00 0.22
C ALA A 184 -0.81 15.61 1.71
N TYR A 185 -1.40 14.46 2.01
CA TYR A 185 -1.48 13.94 3.38
C TYR A 185 -0.13 13.45 3.91
N ALA A 186 0.64 12.69 3.12
CA ALA A 186 1.95 12.19 3.54
C ALA A 186 2.95 13.31 3.86
N HIS A 187 2.93 14.42 3.11
CA HIS A 187 3.82 15.55 3.28
C HIS A 187 3.32 16.62 4.27
N SER A 188 2.23 16.37 4.99
CA SER A 188 1.71 17.30 6.01
C SER A 188 1.48 18.72 5.48
N ARG A 189 0.98 18.87 4.27
CA ARG A 189 0.59 20.18 3.76
C ARG A 189 -0.55 20.69 4.63
N SER A 190 -0.36 21.88 5.21
CA SER A 190 -1.27 22.47 6.19
C SER A 190 -2.69 22.69 5.69
N ASP A 191 -2.84 22.83 4.39
CA ASP A 191 -4.09 23.08 3.67
C ASP A 191 -4.84 21.77 3.32
N ALA A 192 -4.17 20.62 3.31
CA ALA A 192 -4.79 19.31 3.07
C ALA A 192 -5.17 18.58 4.36
N SER A 193 -4.54 18.94 5.49
CA SER A 193 -4.88 18.47 6.81
C SER A 193 -5.77 19.51 7.49
N ASP A 194 -7.06 19.24 7.66
CA ASP A 194 -7.84 19.93 8.67
C ASP A 194 -7.05 19.87 9.98
N GLY A 195 -6.47 21.00 10.40
CA GLY A 195 -5.36 21.07 11.38
C GLY A 195 -5.62 20.44 12.74
N GLU A 196 -6.82 19.91 12.97
CA GLU A 196 -7.21 19.18 14.18
C GLU A 196 -7.04 17.66 14.06
N MET A 197 -7.25 17.09 12.86
CA MET A 197 -7.25 15.65 12.65
C MET A 197 -5.84 15.02 12.73
N TRP A 198 -4.78 15.80 12.50
CA TRP A 198 -3.41 15.31 12.38
C TRP A 198 -2.43 15.93 13.38
N ARG A 199 -2.90 16.47 14.50
CA ARG A 199 -2.05 17.09 15.55
C ARG A 199 -1.07 16.10 16.19
N SER A 200 -1.35 14.81 16.13
CA SER A 200 -0.46 13.79 16.67
C SER A 200 0.22 12.99 15.56
N ASN A 201 1.53 12.83 15.65
CA ASN A 201 2.31 11.87 14.84
C ASN A 201 2.50 10.53 15.57
N GLY A 202 1.90 10.37 16.75
CA GLY A 202 1.97 9.16 17.57
C GLY A 202 0.78 8.26 17.37
N PRO A 203 0.75 7.12 18.05
CA PRO A 203 -0.37 6.22 18.02
C PRO A 203 -1.57 6.91 18.69
N VAL A 204 -2.63 7.13 17.91
CA VAL A 204 -3.86 7.79 18.38
C VAL A 204 -5.05 7.25 17.62
N TYR A 205 -6.17 7.00 18.34
CA TYR A 205 -7.41 6.63 17.70
C TYR A 205 -8.23 7.88 17.35
N VAL A 206 -8.49 8.08 16.06
CA VAL A 206 -9.35 9.15 15.53
C VAL A 206 -10.24 8.57 14.46
N THR A 207 -11.56 8.47 14.72
CA THR A 207 -12.52 7.84 13.80
C THR A 207 -12.48 8.42 12.39
N GLN A 208 -12.50 9.76 12.24
CA GLN A 208 -12.49 10.43 10.94
C GLN A 208 -11.19 10.15 10.16
N ALA A 209 -10.06 10.08 10.87
CA ALA A 209 -8.77 9.76 10.25
C ALA A 209 -8.73 8.30 9.79
N PHE A 210 -9.28 7.37 10.60
CA PHE A 210 -9.39 5.98 10.21
C PHE A 210 -10.24 5.83 8.94
N GLU A 211 -11.44 6.42 8.90
CA GLU A 211 -12.35 6.33 7.75
C GLU A 211 -11.73 6.92 6.48
N LEU A 212 -11.04 8.06 6.59
CA LEU A 212 -10.34 8.66 5.46
C LEU A 212 -9.23 7.72 4.92
N VAL A 213 -8.38 7.20 5.80
CA VAL A 213 -7.28 6.32 5.38
C VAL A 213 -7.82 5.00 4.83
N PHE A 214 -8.88 4.44 5.44
CA PHE A 214 -9.54 3.25 4.94
C PHE A 214 -10.06 3.46 3.50
N GLY A 215 -10.80 4.56 3.23
CA GLY A 215 -11.28 4.89 1.89
C GLY A 215 -10.14 5.07 0.88
N LEU A 216 -9.07 5.78 1.26
CA LEU A 216 -7.89 5.95 0.40
C LEU A 216 -7.15 4.62 0.16
N GLN A 217 -7.15 3.70 1.12
CA GLN A 217 -6.56 2.39 0.95
C GLN A 217 -7.35 1.53 -0.05
N LEU A 218 -8.69 1.54 0.01
CA LEU A 218 -9.54 0.90 -1.01
C LEU A 218 -9.27 1.47 -2.40
N SER A 219 -9.22 2.80 -2.52
CA SER A 219 -8.89 3.48 -3.79
C SER A 219 -7.49 3.12 -4.29
N THR A 220 -6.52 2.97 -3.39
CA THR A 220 -5.16 2.54 -3.75
C THR A 220 -5.14 1.12 -4.28
N TYR A 221 -5.85 0.17 -3.65
CA TYR A 221 -5.99 -1.19 -4.18
C TYR A 221 -6.60 -1.17 -5.59
N ALA A 222 -7.70 -0.45 -5.78
CA ALA A 222 -8.36 -0.34 -7.07
C ALA A 222 -7.41 0.25 -8.13
N GLY A 223 -6.72 1.34 -7.80
CA GLY A 223 -5.77 1.99 -8.70
C GLY A 223 -4.56 1.12 -9.04
N CYS A 224 -4.03 0.40 -8.07
CA CYS A 224 -2.96 -0.55 -8.29
C CYS A 224 -3.39 -1.69 -9.23
N TYR A 225 -4.60 -2.23 -9.07
CA TYR A 225 -5.13 -3.24 -10.00
C TYR A 225 -5.29 -2.69 -11.42
N VAL A 226 -5.81 -1.47 -11.57
CA VAL A 226 -5.94 -0.81 -12.87
C VAL A 226 -4.57 -0.64 -13.53
N LEU A 227 -3.59 -0.09 -12.81
CA LEU A 227 -2.23 0.09 -13.33
C LEU A 227 -1.56 -1.23 -13.69
N ALA A 228 -1.65 -2.24 -12.82
CA ALA A 228 -1.09 -3.56 -13.09
C ALA A 228 -1.74 -4.21 -14.32
N THR A 229 -3.05 -4.02 -14.54
CA THR A 229 -3.76 -4.53 -15.72
C THR A 229 -3.33 -3.82 -17.00
N VAL A 230 -2.98 -2.53 -16.94
CA VAL A 230 -2.38 -1.83 -18.10
C VAL A 230 -1.07 -2.51 -18.53
N GLY A 231 -0.23 -2.90 -17.58
CA GLY A 231 1.03 -3.61 -17.87
C GLY A 231 0.84 -5.09 -18.20
N ARG A 232 -0.18 -5.73 -17.64
CA ARG A 232 -0.48 -7.16 -17.77
C ARG A 232 -1.98 -7.35 -18.05
N PRO A 233 -2.44 -7.19 -19.29
CA PRO A 233 -3.88 -7.24 -19.63
C PRO A 233 -4.58 -8.53 -19.20
N GLN A 234 -3.86 -9.66 -19.11
CA GLN A 234 -4.38 -10.94 -18.65
C GLN A 234 -4.43 -11.07 -17.11
N LEU A 235 -4.08 -10.05 -16.35
CA LEU A 235 -4.18 -10.07 -14.89
C LEU A 235 -5.64 -10.31 -14.48
N THR A 236 -5.87 -11.36 -13.70
CA THR A 236 -7.20 -11.70 -13.21
C THR A 236 -7.37 -11.19 -11.79
N LEU A 237 -8.40 -10.37 -11.59
CA LEU A 237 -8.81 -9.94 -10.26
C LEU A 237 -9.60 -11.06 -9.59
N PRO A 238 -9.29 -11.45 -8.34
CA PRO A 238 -10.14 -12.36 -7.58
C PRO A 238 -11.57 -11.82 -7.47
N GLN A 239 -12.56 -12.69 -7.68
CA GLN A 239 -13.99 -12.30 -7.75
C GLN A 239 -14.43 -11.52 -6.49
N ARG A 240 -13.93 -11.89 -5.34
CA ARG A 240 -14.26 -11.23 -4.07
C ARG A 240 -13.71 -9.81 -3.95
N SER A 241 -12.73 -9.42 -4.77
CA SER A 241 -12.20 -8.05 -4.85
C SER A 241 -12.92 -7.16 -5.87
N GLU A 242 -13.88 -7.68 -6.65
CA GLU A 242 -14.65 -6.89 -7.60
C GLU A 242 -15.46 -5.77 -6.95
N PHE A 243 -15.76 -5.89 -5.64
CA PHE A 243 -16.45 -4.83 -4.91
C PHE A 243 -15.67 -3.50 -4.90
N LEU A 244 -14.33 -3.53 -5.04
CA LEU A 244 -13.49 -2.33 -5.13
C LEU A 244 -13.95 -1.37 -6.23
N PHE A 245 -14.59 -1.90 -7.27
CA PHE A 245 -15.10 -1.11 -8.40
C PHE A 245 -16.59 -0.77 -8.26
N ARG A 246 -17.19 -1.06 -7.10
CA ARG A 246 -18.61 -0.84 -6.80
C ARG A 246 -18.84 -0.24 -5.41
N SER A 247 -17.77 -0.03 -4.63
CA SER A 247 -17.87 0.46 -3.25
C SER A 247 -18.07 1.98 -3.21
N PRO A 248 -19.09 2.47 -2.48
CA PRO A 248 -19.35 3.91 -2.36
C PRO A 248 -18.28 4.66 -1.54
N GLU A 249 -17.47 3.92 -0.76
CA GLU A 249 -16.38 4.49 0.05
C GLU A 249 -15.17 4.90 -0.82
N ILE A 250 -15.13 4.49 -2.10
CA ILE A 250 -14.02 4.80 -2.99
C ILE A 250 -14.26 6.15 -3.65
N ALA A 251 -13.39 7.13 -3.38
CA ALA A 251 -13.38 8.40 -4.07
C ALA A 251 -13.08 8.22 -5.57
N GLY A 252 -13.86 8.85 -6.43
CA GLY A 252 -13.72 8.70 -7.88
C GLY A 252 -14.22 7.37 -8.44
N LEU A 253 -15.17 6.72 -7.75
CA LEU A 253 -15.68 5.41 -8.09
C LEU A 253 -16.10 5.28 -9.57
N GLU A 254 -16.80 6.27 -10.13
CA GLU A 254 -17.28 6.21 -11.51
C GLU A 254 -16.12 6.12 -12.50
N GLU A 255 -15.09 6.93 -12.31
CA GLU A 255 -13.89 6.92 -13.16
C GLU A 255 -13.08 5.63 -12.99
N ILE A 256 -12.96 5.12 -11.75
CA ILE A 256 -12.28 3.86 -11.45
C ILE A 256 -13.01 2.68 -12.09
N ALA A 257 -14.32 2.61 -11.94
CA ALA A 257 -15.16 1.56 -12.52
C ALA A 257 -15.11 1.61 -14.06
N SER A 258 -15.23 2.79 -14.66
CA SER A 258 -15.09 2.98 -16.11
C SER A 258 -13.73 2.53 -16.62
N SER A 259 -12.65 2.89 -15.93
CA SER A 259 -11.29 2.47 -16.28
C SER A 259 -11.12 0.95 -16.22
N TYR A 260 -11.70 0.31 -15.21
CA TYR A 260 -11.64 -1.15 -15.07
C TYR A 260 -12.43 -1.85 -16.16
N ASP A 261 -13.64 -1.37 -16.48
CA ASP A 261 -14.48 -1.93 -17.54
C ASP A 261 -13.82 -1.75 -18.91
N ALA A 262 -13.25 -0.58 -19.19
CA ALA A 262 -12.48 -0.34 -20.41
C ALA A 262 -11.34 -1.36 -20.59
N LEU A 263 -10.57 -1.63 -19.52
CA LEU A 263 -9.50 -2.63 -19.56
C LEU A 263 -10.02 -4.07 -19.76
N ARG A 264 -11.20 -4.40 -19.25
CA ARG A 264 -11.83 -5.73 -19.47
C ARG A 264 -12.27 -5.94 -20.92
N HIS A 265 -12.68 -4.90 -21.60
CA HIS A 265 -13.07 -4.96 -23.01
C HIS A 265 -11.89 -5.06 -23.99
N LEU A 266 -10.67 -4.78 -23.54
CA LEU A 266 -9.43 -4.91 -24.32
C LEU A 266 -8.82 -6.32 -24.27
N ARG A 267 -9.40 -7.23 -23.48
CA ARG A 267 -9.02 -8.66 -23.38
C ARG A 267 -9.75 -9.47 -24.43
#